data_912d52dcf3cbeb7eb0e0e7b105ed507a
#
_entry.id   912d52dcf3cbeb7eb0e0e7b105ed507a
#
_cell.length_a   1.000
_cell.length_b   1.000
_cell.length_c   1.000
_cell.angle_alpha   90.00
_cell.angle_beta   90.00
_cell.angle_gamma   90.00
#
_symmetry.space_group_name_H-M   'P 1'
#
loop_
_entity.id
_entity.type
_entity.pdbx_description
1 polymer ?
#
loop_
_entity_poly.entity_id
_entity_poly.type
_entity_poly.pdbx_seq_one_letter_code
_entity_poly.pdbx_strand_id
1 'polypeptide(L)'
;MRGYQVTDKNGMCRFKSIFPGWYEGRITHLHGKVHVKNRTVLTTNFFFPKEMENEIYKNDASLYPKGINPISLAKDIELRVDKDAKRHDTLLMKIEKDHKGNIAASYTIAVV
;
A
#
# COMPACT_ATOMS: atom_id res chain seq x y z
N MET A 1 -6.64 5.55 -9.75
CA MET A 1 -6.60 4.28 -10.49
C MET A 1 -7.33 3.19 -9.73
N ARG A 2 -8.04 2.32 -10.44
CA ARG A 2 -8.74 1.16 -9.85
C ARG A 2 -8.49 -0.05 -10.72
N GLY A 3 -8.42 -1.22 -10.11
CA GLY A 3 -8.26 -2.48 -10.81
C GLY A 3 -9.01 -3.60 -10.09
N TYR A 4 -9.38 -4.60 -10.83
CA TYR A 4 -10.09 -5.78 -10.36
C TYR A 4 -9.40 -7.03 -10.90
N GLN A 5 -9.16 -8.01 -10.05
CA GLN A 5 -8.57 -9.29 -10.42
C GLN A 5 -9.28 -10.42 -9.67
N VAL A 6 -9.47 -11.51 -10.36
CA VAL A 6 -9.93 -12.77 -9.74
C VAL A 6 -8.69 -13.55 -9.33
N THR A 7 -8.69 -14.08 -8.11
CA THR A 7 -7.59 -14.92 -7.64
C THR A 7 -7.52 -16.24 -8.43
N ASP A 8 -6.31 -16.75 -8.60
CA ASP A 8 -6.09 -18.07 -9.19
C ASP A 8 -6.41 -19.21 -8.19
N LYS A 9 -6.15 -20.44 -8.60
CA LYS A 9 -6.37 -21.63 -7.77
C LYS A 9 -5.57 -21.64 -6.46
N ASN A 10 -4.49 -20.85 -6.38
CA ASN A 10 -3.65 -20.70 -5.20
C ASN A 10 -4.03 -19.49 -4.35
N GLY A 11 -5.11 -18.80 -4.70
CA GLY A 11 -5.55 -17.60 -4.02
C GLY A 11 -4.72 -16.36 -4.35
N MET A 12 -3.94 -16.38 -5.44
CA MET A 12 -3.08 -15.27 -5.84
C MET A 12 -3.72 -14.41 -6.92
N CYS A 13 -3.49 -13.11 -6.85
CA CYS A 13 -3.74 -12.19 -7.94
C CYS A 13 -2.58 -11.19 -8.05
N ARG A 14 -2.44 -10.58 -9.20
CA ARG A 14 -1.33 -9.67 -9.48
C ARG A 14 -1.83 -8.43 -10.21
N PHE A 15 -1.38 -7.27 -9.75
CA PHE A 15 -1.66 -5.99 -10.38
C PHE A 15 -0.36 -5.35 -10.84
N LYS A 16 -0.38 -4.78 -12.03
CA LYS A 16 0.67 -3.88 -12.51
C LYS A 16 0.15 -2.45 -12.38
N SER A 17 0.91 -1.59 -11.71
CA SER A 17 0.49 -0.22 -11.42
C SER A 17 1.69 0.70 -11.33
N ILE A 18 1.43 1.98 -11.14
CA ILE A 18 2.44 2.98 -10.78
C ILE A 18 2.46 3.15 -9.27
N PHE A 19 3.56 3.67 -8.74
CA PHE A 19 3.63 4.04 -7.33
C PHE A 19 2.67 5.21 -7.07
N PRO A 20 1.83 5.14 -6.02
CA PRO A 20 0.82 6.18 -5.78
C PRO A 20 1.44 7.48 -5.28
N GLY A 21 0.80 8.60 -5.62
CA GLY A 21 1.04 9.86 -4.94
C GLY A 21 0.42 9.88 -3.55
N TRP A 22 0.68 10.94 -2.80
CA TRP A 22 0.13 11.11 -1.46
C TRP A 22 -0.73 12.37 -1.35
N TYR A 23 -1.57 12.42 -0.33
CA TYR A 23 -2.34 13.59 0.03
C TYR A 23 -2.21 13.89 1.53
N GLU A 24 -2.55 15.11 1.91
CA GLU A 24 -2.31 15.61 3.25
C GLU A 24 -2.98 14.77 4.35
N GLY A 25 -2.27 14.61 5.44
CA GLY A 25 -2.76 13.91 6.63
C GLY A 25 -2.66 12.39 6.56
N ARG A 26 -2.35 11.81 5.42
CA ARG A 26 -2.27 10.38 5.22
C ARG A 26 -0.89 9.93 4.77
N ILE A 27 -0.42 8.83 5.33
CA ILE A 27 0.73 8.10 4.77
C ILE A 27 0.34 7.51 3.41
N THR A 28 1.31 7.37 2.52
CA THR A 28 1.09 6.76 1.19
C THR A 28 0.56 5.34 1.33
N HIS A 29 -0.52 5.03 0.64
CA HIS A 29 -1.21 3.76 0.79
C HIS A 29 -1.96 3.35 -0.48
N LEU A 30 -2.30 2.08 -0.53
CA LEU A 30 -3.24 1.49 -1.47
C LEU A 30 -4.48 1.02 -0.72
N HIS A 31 -5.64 1.21 -1.31
CA HIS A 31 -6.88 0.62 -0.82
C HIS A 31 -7.08 -0.76 -1.43
N GLY A 32 -7.45 -1.73 -0.60
CA GLY A 32 -7.80 -3.06 -1.06
C GLY A 32 -9.17 -3.51 -0.56
N LYS A 33 -9.88 -4.21 -1.41
CA LYS A 33 -11.13 -4.88 -1.04
C LYS A 33 -11.08 -6.33 -1.49
N VAL A 34 -11.48 -7.22 -0.62
CA VAL A 34 -11.62 -8.65 -0.94
C VAL A 34 -13.09 -8.98 -1.00
N HIS A 35 -13.49 -9.61 -2.10
CA HIS A 35 -14.85 -10.07 -2.32
C HIS A 35 -14.86 -11.60 -2.40
N VAL A 36 -15.77 -12.21 -1.69
CA VAL A 36 -16.04 -13.65 -1.76
C VAL A 36 -17.52 -13.85 -2.04
N LYS A 37 -17.85 -14.57 -3.10
CA LYS A 37 -19.26 -14.82 -3.50
C LYS A 37 -20.09 -13.53 -3.57
N ASN A 38 -19.56 -12.51 -4.24
CA ASN A 38 -20.20 -11.19 -4.42
C ASN A 38 -20.45 -10.40 -3.12
N ARG A 39 -19.77 -10.75 -2.03
CA ARG A 39 -19.80 -10.00 -0.76
C ARG A 39 -18.42 -9.46 -0.44
N THR A 40 -18.36 -8.19 -0.06
CA THR A 40 -17.13 -7.62 0.48
C THR A 40 -16.87 -8.20 1.86
N VAL A 41 -15.77 -8.94 1.99
CA VAL A 41 -15.39 -9.58 3.26
C VAL A 41 -14.28 -8.84 3.99
N LEU A 42 -13.54 -7.98 3.28
CA LEU A 42 -12.49 -7.16 3.86
C LEU A 42 -12.33 -5.88 3.07
N THR A 43 -12.15 -4.79 3.79
CA THR A 43 -11.65 -3.51 3.24
C THR A 43 -10.43 -3.11 4.07
N THR A 44 -9.32 -2.84 3.42
CA THR A 44 -8.06 -2.54 4.11
C THR A 44 -7.21 -1.55 3.33
N ASN A 45 -6.18 -1.04 3.98
CA ASN A 45 -5.11 -0.28 3.37
C ASN A 45 -3.83 -1.10 3.40
N PHE A 46 -2.98 -0.88 2.41
CA PHE A 46 -1.63 -1.43 2.37
C PHE A 46 -0.65 -0.27 2.36
N PHE A 47 0.40 -0.37 3.16
CA PHE A 47 1.40 0.66 3.32
C PHE A 47 2.75 0.20 2.78
N PHE A 48 3.57 1.17 2.42
CA PHE A 48 4.93 0.95 1.95
C PHE A 48 5.93 1.28 3.04
N PRO A 49 7.12 0.63 3.06
CA PRO A 49 8.20 1.07 3.93
C PRO A 49 8.55 2.54 3.66
N LYS A 50 8.63 3.35 4.73
CA LYS A 50 8.80 4.80 4.63
C LYS A 50 10.07 5.21 3.88
N GLU A 51 11.15 4.47 4.06
CA GLU A 51 12.42 4.71 3.38
C GLU A 51 12.31 4.58 1.86
N MET A 52 11.61 3.54 1.40
CA MET A 52 11.36 3.32 -0.02
C MET A 52 10.49 4.42 -0.63
N GLU A 53 9.44 4.80 0.08
CA GLU A 53 8.55 5.89 -0.32
C GLU A 53 9.32 7.20 -0.50
N ASN A 54 10.14 7.56 0.48
CA ASN A 54 10.95 8.77 0.44
C ASN A 54 11.94 8.75 -0.74
N GLU A 55 12.58 7.62 -0.99
CA GLU A 55 13.51 7.44 -2.11
C GLU A 55 12.81 7.67 -3.46
N ILE A 56 11.63 7.08 -3.65
CA ILE A 56 10.86 7.24 -4.88
C ILE A 56 10.47 8.70 -5.11
N TYR A 57 9.92 9.37 -4.11
CA TYR A 57 9.49 10.76 -4.25
C TYR A 57 10.65 11.72 -4.47
N LYS A 58 11.81 11.42 -3.91
CA LYS A 58 13.03 12.21 -4.11
C LYS A 58 13.62 12.01 -5.50
N ASN A 59 13.71 10.76 -5.96
CA ASN A 59 14.37 10.42 -7.22
C ASN A 59 13.51 10.74 -8.44
N ASP A 60 12.20 10.65 -8.32
CA ASP A 60 11.25 10.87 -9.41
C ASP A 60 10.42 12.15 -9.20
N ALA A 61 11.08 13.23 -8.77
CA ALA A 61 10.42 14.50 -8.41
C ALA A 61 9.55 15.09 -9.54
N SER A 62 9.88 14.83 -10.80
CA SER A 62 9.09 15.28 -11.93
C SER A 62 7.71 14.61 -12.00
N LEU A 63 7.61 13.36 -11.54
CA LEU A 63 6.36 12.61 -11.48
C LEU A 63 5.61 12.85 -10.16
N TYR A 64 6.34 13.24 -9.11
CA TYR A 64 5.79 13.47 -7.77
C TYR A 64 6.14 14.87 -7.28
N PRO A 65 5.49 15.91 -7.85
CA PRO A 65 5.87 17.31 -7.58
C PRO A 65 5.65 17.76 -6.14
N LYS A 66 4.86 17.05 -5.35
CA LYS A 66 4.71 17.33 -3.91
C LYS A 66 5.94 16.94 -3.08
N GLY A 67 6.87 16.15 -3.65
CA GLY A 67 8.03 15.67 -2.93
C GLY A 67 7.71 14.64 -1.84
N ILE A 68 8.55 14.59 -0.82
CA ILE A 68 8.47 13.62 0.26
C ILE A 68 7.21 13.86 1.11
N ASN A 69 6.48 12.78 1.39
CA ASN A 69 5.35 12.80 2.30
C ASN A 69 5.85 12.87 3.76
N PRO A 70 5.52 13.92 4.52
CA PRO A 70 5.98 14.05 5.90
C PRO A 70 5.24 13.15 6.89
N ILE A 71 4.17 12.47 6.45
CA ILE A 71 3.33 11.66 7.33
C ILE A 71 3.91 10.26 7.48
N SER A 72 4.07 9.84 8.74
CA SER A 72 4.41 8.47 9.12
C SER A 72 3.17 7.69 9.54
N LEU A 73 3.29 6.37 9.75
CA LEU A 73 2.20 5.56 10.29
C LEU A 73 1.64 6.15 11.60
N ALA A 74 2.51 6.63 12.49
CA ALA A 74 2.11 7.20 13.77
C ALA A 74 1.36 8.54 13.63
N LYS A 75 1.57 9.26 12.54
CA LYS A 75 0.98 10.58 12.29
C LYS A 75 -0.23 10.55 11.37
N ASP A 76 -0.52 9.41 10.76
CA ASP A 76 -1.66 9.27 9.84
C ASP A 76 -2.97 9.55 10.58
N ILE A 77 -3.79 10.44 10.01
CA ILE A 77 -5.01 10.94 10.66
C ILE A 77 -6.08 9.86 10.84
N GLU A 78 -6.11 8.84 9.98
CA GLU A 78 -7.05 7.73 10.14
C GLU A 78 -6.53 6.67 11.11
N LEU A 79 -5.24 6.36 11.04
CA LEU A 79 -4.65 5.32 11.87
C LEU A 79 -4.51 5.73 13.34
N ARG A 80 -4.26 7.00 13.64
CA ARG A 80 -4.09 7.46 15.02
C ARG A 80 -5.36 7.39 15.87
N VAL A 81 -6.53 7.28 15.25
CA VAL A 81 -7.78 7.04 15.98
C VAL A 81 -7.97 5.59 16.37
N ASP A 82 -7.18 4.70 15.77
CA ASP A 82 -7.15 3.29 16.14
C ASP A 82 -6.30 3.11 17.41
N LYS A 83 -6.93 2.61 18.47
CA LYS A 83 -6.27 2.39 19.76
C LYS A 83 -5.21 1.28 19.71
N ASP A 84 -5.23 0.45 18.67
CA ASP A 84 -4.28 -0.64 18.45
C ASP A 84 -3.13 -0.22 17.51
N ALA A 85 -2.49 0.91 17.80
CA ALA A 85 -1.39 1.47 17.00
C ALA A 85 -0.25 0.46 16.71
N LYS A 86 -0.08 -0.54 17.58
CA LYS A 86 0.91 -1.62 17.39
C LYS A 86 0.62 -2.55 16.21
N ARG A 87 -0.57 -2.46 15.63
CA ARG A 87 -1.00 -3.34 14.52
C ARG A 87 -0.81 -2.70 13.15
N HIS A 88 -0.49 -1.41 13.09
CA HIS A 88 -0.36 -0.71 11.81
C HIS A 88 0.82 -1.21 10.97
N ASP A 89 1.90 -1.62 11.60
CA ASP A 89 3.07 -2.20 10.92
C ASP A 89 2.75 -3.54 10.26
N THR A 90 1.72 -4.26 10.73
CA THR A 90 1.26 -5.49 10.09
C THR A 90 0.66 -5.27 8.70
N LEU A 91 0.33 -4.04 8.36
CA LEU A 91 -0.21 -3.64 7.06
C LEU A 91 0.88 -3.19 6.07
N LEU A 92 2.15 -3.23 6.48
CA LEU A 92 3.27 -2.97 5.58
C LEU A 92 3.44 -4.11 4.58
N MET A 93 3.55 -3.75 3.30
CA MET A 93 3.82 -4.72 2.26
C MET A 93 5.29 -5.13 2.27
N LYS A 94 5.54 -6.39 1.90
CA LYS A 94 6.89 -6.87 1.61
C LYS A 94 7.32 -6.34 0.25
N ILE A 95 8.50 -5.75 0.19
CA ILE A 95 9.04 -5.13 -1.01
C ILE A 95 10.25 -5.90 -1.49
N GLU A 96 10.29 -6.16 -2.80
CA GLU A 96 11.45 -6.73 -3.48
C GLU A 96 11.78 -5.87 -4.70
N LYS A 97 13.05 -5.62 -4.93
CA LYS A 97 13.56 -4.96 -6.13
C LYS A 97 14.30 -5.97 -6.99
N ASP A 98 14.04 -5.98 -8.30
CA ASP A 98 14.86 -6.73 -9.23
C ASP A 98 16.11 -5.92 -9.62
N HIS A 99 17.01 -6.55 -10.39
CA HIS A 99 18.25 -5.91 -10.85
C HIS A 99 18.00 -4.80 -11.90
N LYS A 100 16.80 -4.69 -12.44
CA LYS A 100 16.39 -3.62 -13.38
C LYS A 100 15.75 -2.43 -12.66
N GLY A 101 15.64 -2.49 -11.32
CA GLY A 101 15.00 -1.44 -10.53
C GLY A 101 13.47 -1.54 -10.46
N ASN A 102 12.86 -2.58 -11.02
CA ASN A 102 11.43 -2.82 -10.85
C ASN A 102 11.12 -3.24 -9.41
N ILE A 103 10.01 -2.76 -8.90
CA ILE A 103 9.58 -3.01 -7.53
C ILE A 103 8.38 -3.96 -7.55
N ALA A 104 8.48 -5.04 -6.77
CA ALA A 104 7.38 -5.92 -6.47
C ALA A 104 6.98 -5.73 -5.00
N ALA A 105 5.70 -5.43 -4.77
CA ALA A 105 5.11 -5.34 -3.44
C ALA A 105 4.16 -6.51 -3.25
N SER A 106 4.25 -7.20 -2.13
CA SER A 106 3.40 -8.35 -1.84
C SER A 106 2.80 -8.26 -0.43
N TYR A 107 1.61 -8.81 -0.29
CA TYR A 107 0.91 -8.93 0.97
C TYR A 107 0.02 -10.18 0.95
N THR A 108 0.05 -10.94 2.02
CA THR A 108 -0.85 -12.08 2.20
C THR A 108 -2.02 -11.69 3.09
N ILE A 109 -3.23 -11.80 2.55
CA ILE A 109 -4.47 -11.50 3.27
C ILE A 109 -5.08 -12.81 3.72
N ALA A 110 -5.31 -12.96 5.02
CA ALA A 110 -6.10 -14.05 5.56
C ALA A 110 -7.55 -13.60 5.72
N VAL A 111 -8.47 -14.34 5.14
CA VAL A 111 -9.92 -14.14 5.31
C VAL A 111 -10.53 -15.36 5.96
N VAL A 112 -11.47 -15.12 6.85
CA VAL A 112 -12.14 -16.19 7.62
C VAL A 112 -13.57 -16.34 7.14
#